data_c2acf8e198098486040434e15b3d5fbf
#
_entry.id   c2acf8e198098486040434e15b3d5fbf
#
_cell.length_a   1.000
_cell.length_b   1.000
_cell.length_c   1.000
_cell.angle_alpha   90.00
_cell.angle_beta   90.00
_cell.angle_gamma   90.00
#
_symmetry.space_group_name_H-M   'P 1'
#
loop_
_entity.id
_entity.type
_entity.pdbx_description
1 polymer ?
#
loop_
_entity_poly.entity_id
_entity_poly.type
_entity_poly.pdbx_seq_one_letter_code
_entity_poly.pdbx_strand_id
1 'polypeptide(L)'
;MKTLERFISSSVTTIVLLLIYAFGLAIATFIEKYHGTAVAKALIYYSPVFFLLQFLLVANFVAIVIKHQLLKRRKWGLMVTHAAFIVILLGALISHLFGEEGILHLREGEASDRIMIRTSDQTLYHTLPFSVELVKFTLTRYPGSASPSAYESELLVHVDGQTRHTRVYMNNVLDVKGYRFFQASYDPDEQGTVLSVNRDVAGRNITYTGYVILVIGFILCLVGKNSRFMKLSRQLKDLRGGARKTTLLVAVLLSVGGLRAQGAAAPEMKEVIQKYAISPEHAAKFGALPIQSVSGRMLPINTFSSEVLRKLHKSDQFGSLNSDQFLLSVLAMPDMWVRVPFIALSNSELANYYDLTDKECAYIEXXXXR
;
A
#
# COMPACT_ATOMS: atom_id res chain seq x y z
N MET A 1 8.08 -40.29 11.92
CA MET A 1 8.86 -39.06 12.23
C MET A 1 9.36 -38.35 10.98
N LYS A 2 10.06 -38.99 10.05
CA LYS A 2 10.63 -38.35 8.83
C LYS A 2 9.57 -37.67 7.92
N THR A 3 8.35 -38.23 7.84
CA THR A 3 7.26 -37.67 7.02
C THR A 3 6.73 -36.37 7.61
N LEU A 4 6.50 -36.32 8.92
CA LEU A 4 6.04 -35.14 9.64
C LEU A 4 7.09 -34.00 9.55
N GLU A 5 8.36 -34.35 9.73
CA GLU A 5 9.47 -33.40 9.60
C GLU A 5 9.53 -32.79 8.19
N ARG A 6 9.36 -33.62 7.15
CA ARG A 6 9.31 -33.16 5.75
C ARG A 6 8.15 -32.21 5.51
N PHE A 7 6.98 -32.54 6.07
CA PHE A 7 5.77 -31.69 5.93
C PHE A 7 5.98 -30.34 6.62
N ILE A 8 6.41 -30.36 7.89
CA ILE A 8 6.57 -29.10 8.66
C ILE A 8 7.65 -28.20 8.04
N SER A 9 8.73 -28.78 7.47
CA SER A 9 9.84 -27.99 6.91
C SER A 9 9.72 -27.74 5.40
N SER A 10 8.49 -27.83 4.86
CA SER A 10 8.22 -27.61 3.43
C SER A 10 7.80 -26.17 3.15
N SER A 11 8.35 -25.58 2.09
CA SER A 11 7.92 -24.27 1.59
C SER A 11 6.48 -24.30 1.05
N VAL A 12 6.02 -25.45 0.57
CA VAL A 12 4.62 -25.62 0.15
C VAL A 12 3.70 -25.50 1.37
N THR A 13 4.08 -26.11 2.49
CA THR A 13 3.35 -25.98 3.77
C THR A 13 3.31 -24.51 4.21
N THR A 14 4.41 -23.77 4.07
CA THR A 14 4.44 -22.32 4.34
C THR A 14 3.37 -21.59 3.55
N ILE A 15 3.34 -21.81 2.23
CA ILE A 15 2.40 -21.14 1.33
C ILE A 15 0.96 -21.48 1.72
N VAL A 16 0.66 -22.75 1.97
CA VAL A 16 -0.68 -23.20 2.36
C VAL A 16 -1.11 -22.56 3.69
N LEU A 17 -0.24 -22.59 4.70
CA LEU A 17 -0.53 -21.98 6.01
C LEU A 17 -0.75 -20.44 5.89
N LEU A 18 0.07 -19.76 5.08
CA LEU A 18 -0.08 -18.33 4.84
C LEU A 18 -1.39 -18.01 4.09
N LEU A 19 -1.78 -18.85 3.13
CA LEU A 19 -3.06 -18.68 2.42
C LEU A 19 -4.25 -18.88 3.36
N ILE A 20 -4.20 -19.90 4.22
CA ILE A 20 -5.23 -20.14 5.24
C ILE A 20 -5.29 -18.94 6.22
N TYR A 21 -4.12 -18.43 6.64
CA TYR A 21 -4.02 -17.29 7.54
C TYR A 21 -4.62 -16.03 6.88
N ALA A 22 -4.25 -15.75 5.63
CA ALA A 22 -4.80 -14.61 4.87
C ALA A 22 -6.32 -14.72 4.67
N PHE A 23 -6.80 -15.93 4.39
CA PHE A 23 -8.24 -16.19 4.23
C PHE A 23 -8.99 -15.97 5.55
N GLY A 24 -8.40 -16.43 6.67
CA GLY A 24 -8.95 -16.17 8.01
C GLY A 24 -9.05 -14.68 8.32
N LEU A 25 -8.01 -13.90 7.98
CA LEU A 25 -8.03 -12.42 8.15
C LEU A 25 -9.10 -11.78 7.26
N ALA A 26 -9.26 -12.26 6.03
CA ALA A 26 -10.30 -11.76 5.12
C ALA A 26 -11.70 -12.02 5.70
N ILE A 27 -11.95 -13.23 6.19
CA ILE A 27 -13.23 -13.57 6.86
C ILE A 27 -13.44 -12.65 8.08
N ALA A 28 -12.41 -12.44 8.89
CA ALA A 28 -12.49 -11.57 10.08
C ALA A 28 -12.90 -10.15 9.69
N THR A 29 -12.37 -9.62 8.59
CA THR A 29 -12.71 -8.28 8.09
C THR A 29 -14.20 -8.19 7.68
N PHE A 30 -14.74 -9.23 7.04
CA PHE A 30 -16.17 -9.26 6.71
C PHE A 30 -17.04 -9.36 7.97
N ILE A 31 -16.66 -10.20 8.93
CA ILE A 31 -17.37 -10.32 10.22
C ILE A 31 -17.34 -8.95 10.92
N GLU A 32 -16.20 -8.30 10.96
CA GLU A 32 -16.03 -6.99 11.60
C GLU A 32 -16.96 -5.93 10.98
N LYS A 33 -17.06 -5.94 9.65
CA LYS A 33 -17.92 -5.00 8.91
C LYS A 33 -19.41 -5.16 9.28
N TYR A 34 -19.89 -6.41 9.42
CA TYR A 34 -21.32 -6.67 9.61
C TYR A 34 -21.72 -6.88 11.09
N HIS A 35 -20.80 -7.30 11.94
CA HIS A 35 -21.08 -7.67 13.33
C HIS A 35 -20.21 -6.94 14.36
N GLY A 36 -19.27 -6.11 13.91
CA GLY A 36 -18.40 -5.32 14.77
C GLY A 36 -17.12 -6.04 15.22
N THR A 37 -16.18 -5.25 15.72
CA THR A 37 -14.83 -5.69 16.09
C THR A 37 -14.83 -6.75 17.21
N ALA A 38 -15.71 -6.61 18.19
CA ALA A 38 -15.80 -7.55 19.33
C ALA A 38 -16.12 -8.97 18.86
N VAL A 39 -17.07 -9.11 17.92
CA VAL A 39 -17.47 -10.40 17.35
C VAL A 39 -16.33 -11.01 16.51
N ALA A 40 -15.66 -10.19 15.69
CA ALA A 40 -14.51 -10.63 14.87
C ALA A 40 -13.37 -11.13 15.77
N LYS A 41 -13.10 -10.43 16.88
CA LYS A 41 -12.07 -10.86 17.86
C LYS A 41 -12.44 -12.21 18.46
N ALA A 42 -13.68 -12.36 18.96
CA ALA A 42 -14.12 -13.59 19.62
C ALA A 42 -14.11 -14.80 18.66
N LEU A 43 -14.61 -14.64 17.43
CA LEU A 43 -14.78 -15.75 16.49
C LEU A 43 -13.50 -16.14 15.76
N ILE A 44 -12.65 -15.18 15.42
CA ILE A 44 -11.46 -15.43 14.58
C ILE A 44 -10.16 -15.16 15.35
N TYR A 45 -9.90 -13.90 15.72
CA TYR A 45 -8.58 -13.50 16.22
C TYR A 45 -8.17 -14.22 17.50
N TYR A 46 -9.13 -14.49 18.40
CA TYR A 46 -8.89 -15.15 19.69
C TYR A 46 -9.33 -16.62 19.70
N SER A 47 -9.67 -17.17 18.53
CA SER A 47 -10.07 -18.58 18.44
C SER A 47 -8.88 -19.52 18.63
N PRO A 48 -9.05 -20.67 19.30
CA PRO A 48 -7.99 -21.66 19.42
C PRO A 48 -7.44 -22.14 18.07
N VAL A 49 -8.28 -22.18 17.04
CA VAL A 49 -7.89 -22.58 15.68
C VAL A 49 -6.89 -21.57 15.10
N PHE A 50 -7.13 -20.28 15.31
CA PHE A 50 -6.24 -19.23 14.80
C PHE A 50 -4.90 -19.22 15.54
N PHE A 51 -4.90 -19.48 16.85
CA PHE A 51 -3.67 -19.66 17.63
C PHE A 51 -2.88 -20.88 17.17
N LEU A 52 -3.56 -21.99 16.93
CA LEU A 52 -2.92 -23.20 16.40
C LEU A 52 -2.26 -22.91 15.05
N LEU A 53 -2.95 -22.17 14.17
CA LEU A 53 -2.43 -21.78 12.87
C LEU A 53 -1.15 -20.93 13.01
N GLN A 54 -1.15 -19.94 13.91
CA GLN A 54 0.02 -19.11 14.20
C GLN A 54 1.18 -19.95 14.75
N PHE A 55 0.89 -20.88 15.65
CA PHE A 55 1.89 -21.79 16.20
C PHE A 55 2.51 -22.66 15.09
N LEU A 56 1.68 -23.20 14.18
CA LEU A 56 2.16 -24.01 13.04
C LEU A 56 3.03 -23.17 12.09
N LEU A 57 2.70 -21.88 11.90
CA LEU A 57 3.52 -20.95 11.11
C LEU A 57 4.90 -20.75 11.75
N VAL A 58 4.94 -20.50 13.07
CA VAL A 58 6.21 -20.35 13.81
C VAL A 58 7.04 -21.63 13.70
N ALA A 59 6.42 -22.78 13.95
CA ALA A 59 7.10 -24.09 13.85
C ALA A 59 7.67 -24.32 12.44
N ASN A 60 6.89 -23.99 11.41
CA ASN A 60 7.32 -24.09 10.01
C ASN A 60 8.50 -23.15 9.71
N PHE A 61 8.45 -21.88 10.14
CA PHE A 61 9.55 -20.92 9.92
C PHE A 61 10.85 -21.40 10.59
N VAL A 62 10.77 -21.87 11.83
CA VAL A 62 11.92 -22.41 12.55
C VAL A 62 12.47 -23.65 11.80
N ALA A 63 11.60 -24.58 11.42
CA ALA A 63 11.99 -25.79 10.71
C ALA A 63 12.69 -25.49 9.38
N ILE A 64 12.21 -24.47 8.63
CA ILE A 64 12.83 -24.03 7.37
C ILE A 64 14.24 -23.47 7.63
N VAL A 65 14.40 -22.62 8.64
CA VAL A 65 15.69 -22.01 9.00
C VAL A 65 16.72 -23.13 9.31
N ILE A 66 16.31 -24.14 10.10
CA ILE A 66 17.16 -25.26 10.50
C ILE A 66 17.47 -26.17 9.30
N LYS A 67 16.45 -26.65 8.59
CA LYS A 67 16.58 -27.58 7.45
C LYS A 67 17.47 -27.03 6.35
N HIS A 68 17.28 -25.77 5.97
CA HIS A 68 18.05 -25.15 4.90
C HIS A 68 19.39 -24.57 5.39
N GLN A 69 19.69 -24.73 6.68
CA GLN A 69 20.94 -24.26 7.30
C GLN A 69 21.25 -22.81 6.93
N LEU A 70 20.21 -21.95 7.02
CA LEU A 70 20.30 -20.58 6.51
C LEU A 70 21.45 -19.80 7.17
N LEU A 71 21.72 -20.04 8.44
CA LEU A 71 22.83 -19.45 9.19
C LEU A 71 24.18 -19.91 8.62
N LYS A 72 24.39 -21.23 8.49
CA LYS A 72 25.66 -21.80 7.96
C LYS A 72 25.91 -21.37 6.51
N ARG A 73 24.85 -21.32 5.70
CA ARG A 73 24.93 -20.91 4.29
C ARG A 73 24.96 -19.39 4.10
N ARG A 74 25.01 -18.62 5.19
CA ARG A 74 25.06 -17.15 5.21
C ARG A 74 23.97 -16.50 4.34
N LYS A 75 22.76 -17.10 4.34
CA LYS A 75 21.59 -16.53 3.63
C LYS A 75 20.87 -15.52 4.57
N TRP A 76 21.61 -14.48 4.95
CA TRP A 76 21.21 -13.53 5.99
C TRP A 76 19.84 -12.92 5.73
N GLY A 77 19.55 -12.49 4.50
CA GLY A 77 18.26 -11.85 4.19
C GLY A 77 17.09 -12.78 4.52
N LEU A 78 17.14 -14.00 4.01
CA LEU A 78 16.07 -14.99 4.23
C LEU A 78 15.96 -15.36 5.71
N MET A 79 17.10 -15.54 6.41
CA MET A 79 17.11 -15.86 7.84
C MET A 79 16.48 -14.74 8.67
N VAL A 80 16.89 -13.48 8.42
CA VAL A 80 16.39 -12.31 9.14
C VAL A 80 14.88 -12.13 8.89
N THR A 81 14.41 -12.35 7.65
CA THR A 81 12.99 -12.27 7.31
C THR A 81 12.16 -13.30 8.11
N HIS A 82 12.62 -14.57 8.19
CA HIS A 82 11.90 -15.58 8.97
C HIS A 82 11.91 -15.25 10.47
N ALA A 83 13.06 -14.80 11.00
CA ALA A 83 13.17 -14.38 12.40
C ALA A 83 12.23 -13.19 12.70
N ALA A 84 12.12 -12.25 11.77
CA ALA A 84 11.20 -11.08 11.92
C ALA A 84 9.74 -11.54 12.07
N PHE A 85 9.28 -12.47 11.22
CA PHE A 85 7.92 -13.01 11.33
C PHE A 85 7.67 -13.67 12.68
N ILE A 86 8.66 -14.42 13.18
CA ILE A 86 8.56 -15.07 14.51
C ILE A 86 8.40 -13.99 15.59
N VAL A 87 9.21 -12.91 15.52
CA VAL A 87 9.15 -11.80 16.50
C VAL A 87 7.78 -11.10 16.42
N ILE A 88 7.25 -10.87 15.20
CA ILE A 88 5.93 -10.24 15.01
C ILE A 88 4.83 -11.12 15.65
N LEU A 89 4.83 -12.42 15.38
CA LEU A 89 3.84 -13.35 15.94
C LEU A 89 3.96 -13.46 17.47
N LEU A 90 5.19 -13.39 17.99
CA LEU A 90 5.42 -13.36 19.44
C LEU A 90 4.88 -12.05 20.05
N GLY A 91 5.09 -10.91 19.38
CA GLY A 91 4.51 -9.63 19.80
C GLY A 91 2.99 -9.68 19.83
N ALA A 92 2.36 -10.26 18.80
CA ALA A 92 0.91 -10.44 18.74
C ALA A 92 0.39 -11.32 19.89
N LEU A 93 1.12 -12.38 20.22
CA LEU A 93 0.77 -13.24 21.36
C LEU A 93 0.85 -12.47 22.69
N ILE A 94 1.91 -11.67 22.88
CA ILE A 94 2.09 -10.85 24.08
C ILE A 94 0.97 -9.79 24.18
N SER A 95 0.61 -9.15 23.05
CA SER A 95 -0.54 -8.23 22.99
C SER A 95 -1.82 -8.92 23.43
N HIS A 96 -2.05 -10.14 22.97
CA HIS A 96 -3.25 -10.90 23.33
C HIS A 96 -3.29 -11.25 24.82
N LEU A 97 -2.13 -11.66 25.40
CA LEU A 97 -2.06 -12.11 26.79
C LEU A 97 -2.05 -10.97 27.81
N PHE A 98 -1.48 -9.82 27.46
CA PHE A 98 -1.19 -8.72 28.41
C PHE A 98 -1.78 -7.38 27.97
N GLY A 99 -2.35 -7.29 26.77
CA GLY A 99 -2.99 -6.07 26.29
C GLY A 99 -4.34 -5.84 26.96
N GLU A 100 -4.61 -4.59 27.32
CA GLU A 100 -5.89 -4.15 27.88
C GLU A 100 -6.53 -3.17 26.90
N GLU A 101 -7.82 -3.35 26.63
CA GLU A 101 -8.59 -2.46 25.75
C GLU A 101 -9.85 -1.99 26.47
N GLY A 102 -10.15 -0.72 26.35
CA GLY A 102 -11.34 -0.14 26.95
C GLY A 102 -11.84 1.06 26.18
N ILE A 103 -12.88 1.66 26.71
CA ILE A 103 -13.53 2.86 26.15
C ILE A 103 -13.58 3.91 27.25
N LEU A 104 -13.20 5.14 26.90
CA LEU A 104 -13.37 6.31 27.74
C LEU A 104 -14.40 7.22 27.06
N HIS A 105 -15.55 7.40 27.69
CA HIS A 105 -16.59 8.32 27.24
C HIS A 105 -16.53 9.57 28.12
N LEU A 106 -16.49 10.75 27.52
CA LEU A 106 -16.43 12.03 28.21
C LEU A 106 -17.37 13.05 27.55
N ARG A 107 -18.03 13.83 28.38
CA ARG A 107 -18.78 15.00 27.93
C ARG A 107 -17.95 16.27 28.20
N GLU A 108 -18.24 17.36 27.46
CA GLU A 108 -17.53 18.64 27.63
C GLU A 108 -17.62 19.10 29.11
N GLY A 109 -16.49 19.43 29.69
CA GLY A 109 -16.33 19.80 31.09
C GLY A 109 -16.26 18.60 32.05
N GLU A 110 -16.32 17.36 31.55
CA GLU A 110 -16.26 16.15 32.37
C GLU A 110 -14.83 15.60 32.43
N ALA A 111 -14.38 15.27 33.63
CA ALA A 111 -13.11 14.58 33.87
C ALA A 111 -13.36 13.15 34.37
N SER A 112 -12.63 12.19 33.85
CA SER A 112 -12.72 10.81 34.33
C SER A 112 -11.35 10.16 34.43
N ASP A 113 -11.20 9.31 35.40
CA ASP A 113 -10.05 8.42 35.60
C ASP A 113 -10.41 6.96 35.35
N ARG A 114 -11.60 6.68 34.76
CA ARG A 114 -12.10 5.32 34.61
C ARG A 114 -12.38 4.99 33.14
N ILE A 115 -11.82 3.88 32.68
CA ILE A 115 -12.15 3.31 31.38
C ILE A 115 -13.11 2.14 31.56
N MET A 116 -14.02 2.00 30.63
CA MET A 116 -14.98 0.91 30.58
C MET A 116 -14.40 -0.22 29.71
N ILE A 117 -14.20 -1.38 30.32
CA ILE A 117 -13.77 -2.60 29.62
C ILE A 117 -15.01 -3.49 29.48
N ARG A 118 -15.43 -3.70 28.24
CA ARG A 118 -16.61 -4.52 27.95
C ARG A 118 -16.19 -5.95 27.65
N THR A 119 -16.54 -6.85 28.56
CA THR A 119 -16.39 -8.30 28.39
C THR A 119 -17.73 -8.89 27.92
N SER A 120 -17.76 -10.12 27.43
CA SER A 120 -18.97 -10.77 26.93
C SER A 120 -20.16 -10.71 27.93
N ASP A 121 -19.89 -10.82 29.22
CA ASP A 121 -20.91 -10.97 30.23
C ASP A 121 -21.02 -9.78 31.20
N GLN A 122 -20.01 -8.92 31.25
CA GLN A 122 -19.95 -7.84 32.27
C GLN A 122 -19.26 -6.60 31.71
N THR A 123 -19.66 -5.47 32.25
CA THR A 123 -18.94 -4.20 32.06
C THR A 123 -18.09 -3.96 33.32
N LEU A 124 -16.79 -3.89 33.13
CA LEU A 124 -15.85 -3.63 34.21
C LEU A 124 -15.28 -2.22 34.05
N TYR A 125 -15.01 -1.57 35.17
CA TYR A 125 -14.35 -0.27 35.17
C TYR A 125 -12.92 -0.43 35.69
N HIS A 126 -11.95 0.03 34.91
CA HIS A 126 -10.55 0.04 35.29
C HIS A 126 -10.12 1.49 35.55
N THR A 127 -9.54 1.75 36.73
CA THR A 127 -9.10 3.08 37.13
C THR A 127 -7.70 3.37 36.56
N LEU A 128 -7.57 4.49 35.88
CA LEU A 128 -6.31 4.97 35.32
C LEU A 128 -5.47 5.66 36.41
N PRO A 129 -4.13 5.65 36.33
CA PRO A 129 -3.26 6.39 37.26
C PRO A 129 -3.16 7.88 36.88
N PHE A 130 -4.16 8.46 36.25
CA PHE A 130 -4.29 9.86 35.82
C PHE A 130 -5.76 10.09 35.44
N SER A 131 -6.16 11.36 35.31
CA SER A 131 -7.50 11.68 34.81
C SER A 131 -7.41 12.45 33.49
N VAL A 132 -8.45 12.30 32.68
CA VAL A 132 -8.59 12.98 31.38
C VAL A 132 -9.90 13.75 31.40
N GLU A 133 -9.84 15.04 31.08
CA GLU A 133 -10.98 15.94 30.99
C GLU A 133 -11.18 16.37 29.55
N LEU A 134 -12.44 16.36 29.08
CA LEU A 134 -12.79 16.90 27.77
C LEU A 134 -13.07 18.39 27.89
N VAL A 135 -12.22 19.22 27.30
CA VAL A 135 -12.41 20.68 27.25
C VAL A 135 -13.45 21.04 26.19
N LYS A 136 -13.24 20.49 24.99
CA LYS A 136 -14.09 20.79 23.84
C LYS A 136 -14.05 19.68 22.82
N PHE A 137 -15.20 19.40 22.22
CA PHE A 137 -15.30 18.53 21.04
C PHE A 137 -15.59 19.40 19.81
N THR A 138 -14.93 19.12 18.69
CA THR A 138 -15.13 19.89 17.44
C THR A 138 -15.37 18.92 16.30
N LEU A 139 -16.51 19.10 15.61
CA LEU A 139 -16.89 18.33 14.42
C LEU A 139 -16.80 19.25 13.20
N THR A 140 -15.97 18.87 12.23
CA THR A 140 -15.86 19.56 10.94
C THR A 140 -16.60 18.74 9.88
N ARG A 141 -17.36 19.39 9.02
CA ARG A 141 -18.12 18.75 7.94
C ARG A 141 -17.55 19.11 6.57
N TYR A 142 -17.81 18.27 5.58
CA TYR A 142 -17.49 18.61 4.18
C TYR A 142 -18.33 19.80 3.73
N PRO A 143 -17.76 20.75 2.97
CA PRO A 143 -18.52 21.89 2.46
C PRO A 143 -19.78 21.47 1.71
N GLY A 144 -20.92 22.01 2.11
CA GLY A 144 -22.22 21.70 1.50
C GLY A 144 -22.81 20.34 1.85
N SER A 145 -22.31 19.69 2.90
CA SER A 145 -22.76 18.36 3.31
C SER A 145 -22.92 18.26 4.83
N ALA A 146 -23.83 17.44 5.29
CA ALA A 146 -23.94 17.08 6.72
C ALA A 146 -22.92 15.99 7.14
N SER A 147 -22.20 15.40 6.18
CA SER A 147 -21.25 14.32 6.47
C SER A 147 -19.98 14.83 7.18
N PRO A 148 -19.57 14.18 8.29
CA PRO A 148 -18.34 14.55 8.98
C PRO A 148 -17.10 14.37 8.10
N SER A 149 -16.23 15.36 8.09
CA SER A 149 -14.91 15.30 7.44
C SER A 149 -13.80 15.07 8.45
N ALA A 150 -13.94 15.60 9.68
CA ALA A 150 -12.99 15.42 10.76
C ALA A 150 -13.68 15.68 12.10
N TYR A 151 -13.15 15.06 13.15
CA TYR A 151 -13.55 15.35 14.51
C TYR A 151 -12.35 15.30 15.44
N GLU A 152 -12.37 16.17 16.43
CA GLU A 152 -11.23 16.43 17.32
C GLU A 152 -11.72 16.66 18.75
N SER A 153 -10.98 16.11 19.72
CA SER A 153 -11.21 16.30 21.15
C SER A 153 -10.03 17.05 21.76
N GLU A 154 -10.28 18.22 22.31
CA GLU A 154 -9.32 18.95 23.14
C GLU A 154 -9.40 18.43 24.56
N LEU A 155 -8.28 17.97 25.10
CA LEU A 155 -8.22 17.28 26.37
C LEU A 155 -7.24 17.95 27.34
N LEU A 156 -7.61 17.95 28.63
CA LEU A 156 -6.65 18.20 29.72
C LEU A 156 -6.34 16.86 30.39
N VAL A 157 -5.06 16.55 30.50
CA VAL A 157 -4.60 15.33 31.16
C VAL A 157 -3.90 15.74 32.48
N HIS A 158 -4.47 15.25 33.57
CA HIS A 158 -3.96 15.51 34.93
C HIS A 158 -3.12 14.31 35.37
N VAL A 159 -1.80 14.46 35.32
CA VAL A 159 -0.87 13.36 35.59
C VAL A 159 0.28 13.86 36.49
N ASP A 160 0.54 13.16 37.58
CA ASP A 160 1.63 13.45 38.55
C ASP A 160 1.61 14.91 39.03
N GLY A 161 0.44 15.47 39.28
CA GLY A 161 0.25 16.84 39.74
C GLY A 161 0.42 17.92 38.67
N GLN A 162 0.63 17.54 37.41
CA GLN A 162 0.72 18.46 36.29
C GLN A 162 -0.50 18.31 35.38
N THR A 163 -0.90 19.43 34.80
CA THR A 163 -1.97 19.45 33.78
C THR A 163 -1.36 19.74 32.43
N ARG A 164 -1.63 18.84 31.48
CA ARG A 164 -1.13 18.97 30.11
C ARG A 164 -2.31 19.11 29.13
N HIS A 165 -2.30 20.19 28.36
CA HIS A 165 -3.27 20.40 27.27
C HIS A 165 -2.82 19.63 26.03
N THR A 166 -3.73 18.89 25.42
CA THR A 166 -3.45 18.03 24.26
C THR A 166 -4.69 17.88 23.38
N ARG A 167 -4.52 17.33 22.20
CA ARG A 167 -5.63 17.09 21.25
C ARG A 167 -5.54 15.69 20.67
N VAL A 168 -6.69 15.04 20.57
CA VAL A 168 -6.84 13.73 19.91
C VAL A 168 -7.80 13.90 18.74
N TYR A 169 -7.36 13.50 17.56
CA TYR A 169 -8.16 13.58 16.34
C TYR A 169 -7.80 12.41 15.41
N MET A 170 -8.41 12.36 14.24
CA MET A 170 -8.20 11.26 13.29
C MET A 170 -6.69 11.13 12.97
N ASN A 171 -6.14 9.94 13.21
CA ASN A 171 -4.72 9.60 13.01
C ASN A 171 -3.74 10.30 13.96
N ASN A 172 -4.22 11.00 14.97
CA ASN A 172 -3.36 11.59 16.02
C ASN A 172 -3.80 11.06 17.38
N VAL A 173 -2.92 10.34 18.03
CA VAL A 173 -3.20 9.62 19.27
C VAL A 173 -2.54 10.32 20.46
N LEU A 174 -3.11 10.09 21.65
CA LEU A 174 -2.50 10.54 22.92
C LEU A 174 -1.91 9.33 23.63
N ASP A 175 -0.63 9.42 23.98
CA ASP A 175 0.09 8.41 24.80
C ASP A 175 0.36 8.98 26.19
N VAL A 176 -0.16 8.30 27.24
CA VAL A 176 0.06 8.68 28.64
C VAL A 176 0.28 7.41 29.48
N LYS A 177 1.44 7.30 30.16
CA LYS A 177 1.78 6.19 31.07
C LYS A 177 1.50 4.79 30.48
N GLY A 178 1.72 4.64 29.14
CA GLY A 178 1.54 3.37 28.45
C GLY A 178 0.13 3.14 27.91
N TYR A 179 -0.81 3.99 28.26
CA TYR A 179 -2.16 4.00 27.68
C TYR A 179 -2.17 4.85 26.42
N ARG A 180 -2.81 4.37 25.38
CA ARG A 180 -2.94 5.05 24.09
C ARG A 180 -4.41 5.28 23.80
N PHE A 181 -4.76 6.53 23.54
CA PHE A 181 -6.13 6.99 23.29
C PHE A 181 -6.28 7.33 21.81
N PHE A 182 -7.36 6.79 21.21
CA PHE A 182 -7.71 7.00 19.82
C PHE A 182 -9.10 7.64 19.75
N GLN A 183 -9.30 8.58 18.87
CA GLN A 183 -10.62 9.14 18.58
C GLN A 183 -11.47 8.05 17.88
N ALA A 184 -12.45 7.50 18.57
CA ALA A 184 -13.26 6.39 18.07
C ALA A 184 -14.62 6.87 17.55
N SER A 185 -15.34 7.68 18.34
CA SER A 185 -16.68 8.13 18.01
C SER A 185 -16.99 9.42 18.78
N TYR A 186 -18.22 9.88 18.69
CA TYR A 186 -18.72 11.07 19.41
C TYR A 186 -20.21 10.94 19.67
N ASP A 187 -20.72 11.76 20.54
CA ASP A 187 -22.16 11.76 20.91
C ASP A 187 -22.98 12.43 19.79
N PRO A 188 -24.23 11.99 19.55
CA PRO A 188 -25.08 12.58 18.52
C PRO A 188 -25.36 14.07 18.67
N ASP A 189 -25.27 14.60 19.90
CA ASP A 189 -25.45 16.01 20.21
C ASP A 189 -24.16 16.83 20.03
N GLU A 190 -23.04 16.19 19.65
CA GLU A 190 -21.73 16.81 19.41
C GLU A 190 -21.10 17.45 20.67
N GLN A 191 -21.54 17.06 21.88
CA GLN A 191 -21.03 17.58 23.15
C GLN A 191 -20.23 16.53 23.94
N GLY A 192 -19.92 15.41 23.32
CA GLY A 192 -19.17 14.34 23.97
C GLY A 192 -18.33 13.54 23.01
N THR A 193 -17.31 12.90 23.53
CA THR A 193 -16.35 12.10 22.77
C THR A 193 -16.28 10.67 23.34
N VAL A 194 -16.05 9.74 22.43
CA VAL A 194 -15.79 8.34 22.78
C VAL A 194 -14.37 8.01 22.29
N LEU A 195 -13.50 7.78 23.25
CA LEU A 195 -12.09 7.43 22.98
C LEU A 195 -11.89 5.93 23.19
N SER A 196 -11.31 5.26 22.21
CA SER A 196 -10.80 3.90 22.41
C SER A 196 -9.46 3.97 23.12
N VAL A 197 -9.30 3.19 24.17
CA VAL A 197 -8.11 3.19 25.01
C VAL A 197 -7.45 1.82 24.94
N ASN A 198 -6.15 1.81 24.66
CA ASN A 198 -5.37 0.58 24.53
C ASN A 198 -4.11 0.68 25.40
N ARG A 199 -3.84 -0.34 26.20
CA ARG A 199 -2.60 -0.47 26.97
C ARG A 199 -1.88 -1.74 26.51
N ASP A 200 -0.92 -1.58 25.60
CA ASP A 200 -0.13 -2.70 25.08
C ASP A 200 1.29 -2.22 24.75
N VAL A 201 2.03 -1.87 25.77
CA VAL A 201 3.40 -1.36 25.59
C VAL A 201 4.35 -2.48 25.14
N ALA A 202 4.28 -3.64 25.78
CA ALA A 202 5.20 -4.76 25.52
C ALA A 202 4.97 -5.37 24.13
N GLY A 203 3.73 -5.79 23.85
CA GLY A 203 3.41 -6.44 22.58
C GLY A 203 3.63 -5.51 21.39
N ARG A 204 3.19 -4.26 21.51
CA ARG A 204 3.41 -3.23 20.48
C ARG A 204 4.90 -3.02 20.18
N ASN A 205 5.74 -2.86 21.21
CA ASN A 205 7.17 -2.62 21.02
C ASN A 205 7.86 -3.82 20.38
N ILE A 206 7.51 -5.04 20.79
CA ILE A 206 8.05 -6.28 20.20
C ILE A 206 7.62 -6.38 18.73
N THR A 207 6.35 -6.12 18.43
CA THR A 207 5.83 -6.16 17.06
C THR A 207 6.52 -5.13 16.16
N TYR A 208 6.69 -3.90 16.65
CA TYR A 208 7.39 -2.84 15.89
C TYR A 208 8.86 -3.18 15.67
N THR A 209 9.51 -3.76 16.67
CA THR A 209 10.87 -4.30 16.51
C THR A 209 10.90 -5.36 15.40
N GLY A 210 9.91 -6.24 15.39
CA GLY A 210 9.75 -7.24 14.33
C GLY A 210 9.61 -6.60 12.94
N TYR A 211 8.84 -5.50 12.82
CA TYR A 211 8.70 -4.77 11.53
C TYR A 211 10.03 -4.17 11.08
N VAL A 212 10.81 -3.58 12.00
CA VAL A 212 12.14 -3.04 11.68
C VAL A 212 13.06 -4.17 11.18
N ILE A 213 13.09 -5.30 11.88
CA ILE A 213 13.87 -6.49 11.48
C ILE A 213 13.40 -7.00 10.11
N LEU A 214 12.10 -6.97 9.83
CA LEU A 214 11.52 -7.41 8.55
C LEU A 214 12.00 -6.53 7.39
N VAL A 215 11.99 -5.21 7.58
CA VAL A 215 12.50 -4.24 6.57
C VAL A 215 13.99 -4.51 6.30
N ILE A 216 14.79 -4.70 7.37
CA ILE A 216 16.21 -5.05 7.25
C ILE A 216 16.36 -6.37 6.45
N GLY A 217 15.54 -7.38 6.77
CA GLY A 217 15.54 -8.67 6.07
C GLY A 217 15.27 -8.51 4.56
N PHE A 218 14.26 -7.70 4.19
CA PHE A 218 13.95 -7.43 2.78
C PHE A 218 15.10 -6.71 2.07
N ILE A 219 15.70 -5.70 2.71
CA ILE A 219 16.86 -5.00 2.15
C ILE A 219 18.01 -6.00 1.92
N LEU A 220 18.29 -6.87 2.91
CA LEU A 220 19.31 -7.90 2.76
C LEU A 220 18.99 -8.91 1.66
N CYS A 221 17.72 -9.22 1.42
CA CYS A 221 17.29 -10.08 0.32
C CYS A 221 17.52 -9.42 -1.04
N LEU A 222 17.44 -8.10 -1.13
CA LEU A 222 17.69 -7.35 -2.37
C LEU A 222 19.19 -7.15 -2.61
N VAL A 223 19.90 -6.60 -1.60
CA VAL A 223 21.32 -6.14 -1.76
C VAL A 223 22.33 -7.24 -1.49
N GLY A 224 21.96 -8.32 -0.82
CA GLY A 224 22.90 -9.41 -0.43
C GLY A 224 23.63 -9.98 -1.64
N LYS A 225 24.96 -10.11 -1.55
CA LYS A 225 25.82 -10.62 -2.64
C LYS A 225 25.35 -11.96 -3.20
N ASN A 226 24.73 -12.81 -2.38
CA ASN A 226 24.21 -14.12 -2.74
C ASN A 226 22.70 -14.13 -2.98
N SER A 227 22.07 -12.96 -3.03
CA SER A 227 20.61 -12.87 -3.25
C SER A 227 20.25 -13.28 -4.68
N ARG A 228 19.03 -13.81 -4.83
CA ARG A 228 18.49 -14.16 -6.16
C ARG A 228 18.39 -12.92 -7.04
N PHE A 229 18.00 -11.80 -6.48
CA PHE A 229 17.90 -10.51 -7.18
C PHE A 229 19.25 -10.09 -7.77
N MET A 230 20.33 -10.12 -6.96
CA MET A 230 21.67 -9.74 -7.44
C MET A 230 22.20 -10.74 -8.49
N LYS A 231 21.88 -12.01 -8.36
CA LYS A 231 22.25 -13.03 -9.37
C LYS A 231 21.54 -12.76 -10.70
N LEU A 232 20.23 -12.54 -10.69
CA LEU A 232 19.45 -12.20 -11.88
C LEU A 232 19.93 -10.88 -12.49
N SER A 233 20.18 -9.87 -11.67
CA SER A 233 20.70 -8.56 -12.12
C SER A 233 22.05 -8.70 -12.84
N ARG A 234 22.96 -9.55 -12.33
CA ARG A 234 24.22 -9.85 -12.98
C ARG A 234 24.00 -10.55 -14.32
N GLN A 235 23.17 -11.59 -14.36
CA GLN A 235 22.83 -12.30 -15.60
C GLN A 235 22.26 -11.35 -16.66
N LEU A 236 21.36 -10.45 -16.27
CA LEU A 236 20.80 -9.43 -17.17
C LEU A 236 21.88 -8.47 -17.66
N LYS A 237 22.81 -8.07 -16.79
CA LYS A 237 23.91 -7.19 -17.15
C LYS A 237 24.86 -7.89 -18.16
N ASP A 238 25.13 -9.17 -17.93
CA ASP A 238 25.97 -9.99 -18.85
C ASP A 238 25.31 -10.12 -20.22
N LEU A 239 23.98 -10.38 -20.25
CA LEU A 239 23.22 -10.45 -21.50
C LEU A 239 23.20 -9.11 -22.23
N ARG A 240 23.01 -7.99 -21.52
CA ARG A 240 23.03 -6.64 -22.08
C ARG A 240 24.45 -6.27 -22.58
N GLY A 241 25.49 -6.66 -21.83
CA GLY A 241 26.88 -6.45 -22.22
C GLY A 241 27.25 -7.22 -23.49
N GLY A 242 26.75 -8.44 -23.61
CA GLY A 242 26.92 -9.24 -24.82
C GLY A 242 26.25 -8.60 -26.03
N ALA A 243 24.99 -8.19 -25.88
CA ALA A 243 24.24 -7.51 -26.94
C ALA A 243 24.93 -6.22 -27.38
N ARG A 244 25.46 -5.42 -26.44
CA ARG A 244 26.16 -4.17 -26.74
C ARG A 244 27.45 -4.42 -27.48
N LYS A 245 28.21 -5.48 -27.15
CA LYS A 245 29.45 -5.86 -27.87
C LYS A 245 29.14 -6.31 -29.29
N THR A 246 28.08 -7.10 -29.47
CA THR A 246 27.62 -7.57 -30.77
C THR A 246 27.20 -6.38 -31.67
N THR A 247 26.43 -5.46 -31.11
CA THR A 247 25.98 -4.24 -31.81
C THR A 247 27.19 -3.36 -32.22
N LEU A 248 28.16 -3.21 -31.30
CA LEU A 248 29.38 -2.45 -31.57
C LEU A 248 30.24 -3.12 -32.65
N LEU A 249 30.33 -4.46 -32.62
CA LEU A 249 31.09 -5.23 -33.61
C LEU A 249 30.43 -5.15 -35.00
N VAL A 250 29.09 -5.23 -35.06
CA VAL A 250 28.33 -5.06 -36.29
C VAL A 250 28.47 -3.62 -36.80
N ALA A 251 28.44 -2.61 -35.94
CA ALA A 251 28.63 -1.21 -36.30
C ALA A 251 30.04 -0.96 -36.86
N VAL A 252 31.08 -1.57 -36.26
CA VAL A 252 32.47 -1.49 -36.75
C VAL A 252 32.62 -2.19 -38.11
N LEU A 253 32.00 -3.38 -38.26
CA LEU A 253 32.05 -4.11 -39.55
C LEU A 253 31.31 -3.32 -40.64
N LEU A 254 30.22 -2.66 -40.35
CA LEU A 254 29.49 -1.81 -41.30
C LEU A 254 30.27 -0.53 -41.65
N SER A 255 31.10 -0.01 -40.73
CA SER A 255 31.91 1.19 -40.96
C SER A 255 33.12 0.91 -41.87
N VAL A 256 33.63 -0.32 -41.89
CA VAL A 256 34.77 -0.72 -42.76
C VAL A 256 34.30 -0.96 -44.21
N GLY A 257 33.02 -1.22 -44.41
CA GLY A 257 32.42 -1.54 -45.72
C GLY A 257 31.92 -0.33 -46.51
N GLY A 258 32.46 0.86 -46.34
CA GLY A 258 32.35 2.00 -47.27
C GLY A 258 30.95 2.36 -47.80
N LEU A 259 29.88 1.89 -47.18
CA LEU A 259 28.53 2.32 -47.53
C LEU A 259 28.19 3.58 -46.71
N ARG A 260 28.20 4.72 -47.37
CA ARG A 260 27.54 5.93 -46.87
C ARG A 260 26.08 5.58 -46.59
N ALA A 261 25.79 5.22 -45.33
CA ALA A 261 24.45 5.25 -44.87
C ALA A 261 24.06 6.74 -44.81
N GLN A 262 23.45 7.22 -45.88
CA GLN A 262 22.54 8.37 -45.73
C GLN A 262 21.66 8.06 -44.54
N GLY A 263 21.65 8.96 -43.57
CA GLY A 263 20.88 8.77 -42.35
C GLY A 263 19.46 8.34 -42.67
N ALA A 264 19.19 7.07 -42.42
CA ALA A 264 17.81 6.63 -42.34
C ALA A 264 17.24 7.37 -41.14
N ALA A 265 16.40 8.35 -41.44
CA ALA A 265 15.57 8.98 -40.41
C ALA A 265 14.98 7.87 -39.59
N ALA A 266 15.09 7.96 -38.26
CA ALA A 266 14.38 7.05 -37.35
C ALA A 266 12.95 6.96 -37.87
N PRO A 267 12.37 5.76 -38.02
CA PRO A 267 11.03 5.66 -38.52
C PRO A 267 10.16 6.59 -37.71
N GLU A 268 9.41 7.47 -38.41
CA GLU A 268 8.56 8.44 -37.72
C GLU A 268 7.75 7.70 -36.64
N MET A 269 7.74 8.23 -35.46
CA MET A 269 7.01 7.63 -34.31
C MET A 269 5.57 7.26 -34.71
N LYS A 270 5.01 8.00 -35.65
CA LYS A 270 3.67 7.74 -36.23
C LYS A 270 3.60 6.37 -36.92
N GLU A 271 4.65 5.94 -37.64
CA GLU A 271 4.69 4.61 -38.29
C GLU A 271 4.77 3.48 -37.26
N VAL A 272 5.54 3.70 -36.18
CA VAL A 272 5.64 2.72 -35.08
C VAL A 272 4.28 2.54 -34.41
N ILE A 273 3.58 3.64 -34.10
CA ILE A 273 2.25 3.62 -33.50
C ILE A 273 1.27 2.87 -34.41
N GLN A 274 1.31 3.15 -35.71
CA GLN A 274 0.40 2.51 -36.68
C GLN A 274 0.67 1.00 -36.79
N LYS A 275 1.92 0.59 -36.75
CA LYS A 275 2.36 -0.82 -36.82
C LYS A 275 1.86 -1.63 -35.61
N TYR A 276 1.85 -1.01 -34.42
CA TYR A 276 1.43 -1.66 -33.18
C TYR A 276 0.00 -1.25 -32.75
N ALA A 277 -0.75 -0.65 -33.66
CA ALA A 277 -2.12 -0.19 -33.39
C ALA A 277 -3.04 -1.37 -33.04
N ILE A 278 -3.77 -1.23 -31.95
CA ILE A 278 -4.78 -2.21 -31.55
C ILE A 278 -5.94 -2.18 -32.57
N SER A 279 -6.46 -3.34 -32.96
CA SER A 279 -7.51 -3.40 -33.96
C SER A 279 -8.77 -2.62 -33.52
N PRO A 280 -9.46 -1.94 -34.44
CA PRO A 280 -10.68 -1.20 -34.10
C PRO A 280 -11.75 -2.07 -33.44
N GLU A 281 -11.86 -3.33 -33.81
CA GLU A 281 -12.82 -4.30 -33.25
C GLU A 281 -12.51 -4.57 -31.75
N HIS A 282 -11.24 -4.76 -31.40
CA HIS A 282 -10.82 -4.99 -30.02
C HIS A 282 -11.05 -3.71 -29.19
N ALA A 283 -10.69 -2.55 -29.73
CA ALA A 283 -10.89 -1.27 -29.08
C ALA A 283 -12.38 -0.96 -28.85
N ALA A 284 -13.25 -1.32 -29.78
CA ALA A 284 -14.71 -1.15 -29.63
C ALA A 284 -15.28 -2.01 -28.50
N LYS A 285 -14.79 -3.24 -28.31
CA LYS A 285 -15.18 -4.09 -27.18
C LYS A 285 -14.76 -3.47 -25.84
N PHE A 286 -13.55 -2.93 -25.78
CA PHE A 286 -13.05 -2.19 -24.62
C PHE A 286 -13.90 -0.93 -24.37
N GLY A 287 -14.20 -0.15 -25.39
CA GLY A 287 -15.01 1.07 -25.33
C GLY A 287 -16.43 0.85 -24.81
N ALA A 288 -16.98 -0.35 -24.98
CA ALA A 288 -18.33 -0.71 -24.52
C ALA A 288 -18.38 -1.02 -23.01
N LEU A 289 -17.25 -1.22 -22.33
CA LEU A 289 -17.23 -1.55 -20.91
C LEU A 289 -17.70 -0.34 -20.07
N PRO A 290 -18.54 -0.58 -19.05
CA PRO A 290 -18.99 0.52 -18.17
C PRO A 290 -17.92 0.88 -17.13
N ILE A 291 -17.71 2.18 -16.93
CA ILE A 291 -16.87 2.70 -15.86
C ILE A 291 -17.64 3.74 -15.05
N GLN A 292 -17.23 3.96 -13.82
CA GLN A 292 -17.81 5.00 -12.98
C GLN A 292 -16.97 6.27 -13.07
N SER A 293 -17.57 7.38 -13.45
CA SER A 293 -16.91 8.69 -13.47
C SER A 293 -16.64 9.19 -12.05
N VAL A 294 -15.81 10.21 -11.94
CA VAL A 294 -15.50 10.87 -10.66
C VAL A 294 -16.76 11.44 -9.98
N SER A 295 -17.77 11.80 -10.77
CA SER A 295 -19.07 12.29 -10.26
C SER A 295 -20.02 11.16 -9.85
N GLY A 296 -19.59 9.89 -9.92
CA GLY A 296 -20.39 8.71 -9.56
C GLY A 296 -21.27 8.17 -10.68
N ARG A 297 -21.36 8.85 -11.83
CA ARG A 297 -22.20 8.44 -12.96
C ARG A 297 -21.56 7.29 -13.73
N MET A 298 -22.35 6.28 -14.10
CA MET A 298 -21.89 5.19 -14.97
C MET A 298 -21.92 5.65 -16.44
N LEU A 299 -20.82 5.40 -17.15
CA LEU A 299 -20.70 5.73 -18.56
C LEU A 299 -19.82 4.69 -19.27
N PRO A 300 -19.97 4.49 -20.59
CA PRO A 300 -19.08 3.58 -21.30
C PRO A 300 -17.68 4.19 -21.47
N ILE A 301 -16.66 3.34 -21.53
CA ILE A 301 -15.26 3.79 -21.73
C ILE A 301 -15.13 4.63 -23.00
N ASN A 302 -15.89 4.35 -24.05
CA ASN A 302 -15.90 5.14 -25.30
C ASN A 302 -16.14 6.63 -25.04
N THR A 303 -17.09 6.98 -24.14
CA THR A 303 -17.35 8.37 -23.75
C THR A 303 -16.14 8.94 -23.02
N PHE A 304 -15.57 8.19 -22.09
CA PHE A 304 -14.38 8.57 -21.33
C PHE A 304 -13.15 8.76 -22.23
N SER A 305 -12.90 7.81 -23.15
CA SER A 305 -11.75 7.89 -24.07
C SER A 305 -11.84 9.10 -25.01
N SER A 306 -13.05 9.40 -25.50
CA SER A 306 -13.30 10.62 -26.30
C SER A 306 -13.02 11.90 -25.48
N GLU A 307 -13.49 11.96 -24.24
CA GLU A 307 -13.22 13.10 -23.35
C GLU A 307 -11.73 13.27 -23.08
N VAL A 308 -11.02 12.20 -22.82
CA VAL A 308 -9.57 12.20 -22.55
C VAL A 308 -8.82 12.70 -23.78
N LEU A 309 -9.09 12.15 -24.94
CA LEU A 309 -8.38 12.53 -26.17
C LEU A 309 -8.65 13.99 -26.54
N ARG A 310 -9.92 14.44 -26.46
CA ARG A 310 -10.26 15.85 -26.71
C ARG A 310 -9.61 16.82 -25.73
N LYS A 311 -9.46 16.43 -24.47
CA LYS A 311 -8.78 17.27 -23.47
C LYS A 311 -7.28 17.36 -23.73
N LEU A 312 -6.64 16.26 -24.11
CA LEU A 312 -5.19 16.18 -24.31
C LEU A 312 -4.76 16.64 -25.68
N HIS A 313 -5.44 16.20 -26.75
CA HIS A 313 -5.04 16.39 -28.15
C HIS A 313 -5.95 17.38 -28.93
N LYS A 314 -7.06 17.84 -28.34
CA LYS A 314 -8.03 18.77 -28.94
C LYS A 314 -8.72 18.18 -30.20
N SER A 315 -8.69 16.85 -30.35
CA SER A 315 -9.27 16.12 -31.48
C SER A 315 -9.95 14.83 -30.98
N ASP A 316 -10.80 14.26 -31.81
CA ASP A 316 -11.45 12.94 -31.56
C ASP A 316 -10.61 11.78 -32.09
N GLN A 317 -9.51 12.08 -32.78
CA GLN A 317 -8.62 11.09 -33.37
C GLN A 317 -7.17 11.50 -33.16
N PHE A 318 -6.28 10.51 -33.02
CA PHE A 318 -4.83 10.72 -32.99
C PHE A 318 -4.21 9.96 -34.18
N GLY A 319 -3.84 10.71 -35.21
CA GLY A 319 -3.42 10.08 -36.47
C GLY A 319 -4.56 9.24 -37.05
N SER A 320 -4.32 7.95 -37.25
CA SER A 320 -5.32 7.00 -37.73
C SER A 320 -6.10 6.29 -36.60
N LEU A 321 -5.76 6.55 -35.32
CA LEU A 321 -6.37 5.90 -34.17
C LEU A 321 -7.62 6.66 -33.72
N ASN A 322 -8.72 5.93 -33.49
CA ASN A 322 -9.89 6.48 -32.79
C ASN A 322 -9.60 6.58 -31.27
N SER A 323 -10.47 7.25 -30.52
CA SER A 323 -10.29 7.51 -29.09
C SER A 323 -10.13 6.23 -28.26
N ASP A 324 -10.85 5.15 -28.60
CA ASP A 324 -10.76 3.87 -27.88
C ASP A 324 -9.42 3.18 -28.15
N GLN A 325 -8.98 3.18 -29.41
CA GLN A 325 -7.65 2.65 -29.80
C GLN A 325 -6.54 3.43 -29.10
N PHE A 326 -6.65 4.76 -29.09
CA PHE A 326 -5.69 5.64 -28.40
C PHE A 326 -5.60 5.30 -26.91
N LEU A 327 -6.73 5.35 -26.20
CA LEU A 327 -6.73 5.12 -24.73
C LEU A 327 -6.22 3.71 -24.41
N LEU A 328 -6.70 2.70 -25.12
CA LEU A 328 -6.28 1.31 -24.89
C LEU A 328 -4.79 1.11 -25.18
N SER A 329 -4.24 1.75 -26.22
CA SER A 329 -2.81 1.64 -26.54
C SER A 329 -1.95 2.38 -25.51
N VAL A 330 -2.41 3.51 -24.97
CA VAL A 330 -1.72 4.23 -23.87
C VAL A 330 -1.65 3.32 -22.64
N LEU A 331 -2.74 2.66 -22.29
CA LEU A 331 -2.81 1.75 -21.14
C LEU A 331 -1.96 0.48 -21.35
N ALA A 332 -1.91 -0.04 -22.59
CA ALA A 332 -1.17 -1.25 -22.89
C ALA A 332 0.35 -1.02 -23.01
N MET A 333 0.76 0.17 -23.46
CA MET A 333 2.17 0.50 -23.76
C MET A 333 2.57 1.87 -23.19
N PRO A 334 2.44 2.10 -21.89
CA PRO A 334 2.68 3.42 -21.30
C PRO A 334 4.10 3.94 -21.57
N ASP A 335 5.12 3.09 -21.53
CA ASP A 335 6.53 3.47 -21.74
C ASP A 335 6.78 4.03 -23.15
N MET A 336 6.03 3.57 -24.13
CA MET A 336 6.08 4.09 -25.50
C MET A 336 5.41 5.46 -25.54
N TRP A 337 4.20 5.56 -25.00
CA TRP A 337 3.38 6.76 -25.07
C TRP A 337 3.95 7.95 -24.29
N VAL A 338 4.77 7.72 -23.27
CA VAL A 338 5.46 8.80 -22.54
C VAL A 338 6.30 9.68 -23.47
N ARG A 339 6.77 9.14 -24.61
CA ARG A 339 7.65 9.82 -25.57
C ARG A 339 6.92 10.31 -26.83
N VAL A 340 5.64 9.98 -26.96
CA VAL A 340 4.84 10.40 -28.13
C VAL A 340 4.29 11.80 -27.88
N PRO A 341 4.46 12.77 -28.81
CA PRO A 341 3.87 14.11 -28.66
C PRO A 341 2.38 14.06 -29.00
N PHE A 342 1.54 13.87 -27.96
CA PHE A 342 0.08 13.82 -28.11
C PHE A 342 -0.66 14.89 -27.29
N ILE A 343 0.06 15.69 -26.51
CA ILE A 343 -0.53 16.75 -25.69
C ILE A 343 -0.51 18.05 -26.47
N ALA A 344 -1.69 18.55 -26.87
CA ALA A 344 -1.81 19.79 -27.62
C ALA A 344 -1.75 21.00 -26.67
N LEU A 345 -0.80 21.90 -26.92
CA LEU A 345 -0.62 23.14 -26.16
C LEU A 345 -1.51 24.26 -26.75
N SER A 346 -2.41 24.79 -25.94
CA SER A 346 -3.30 25.87 -26.34
C SER A 346 -2.70 27.27 -26.15
N ASN A 347 -1.63 27.36 -25.35
CA ASN A 347 -1.01 28.66 -25.00
C ASN A 347 0.42 28.72 -25.56
N SER A 348 0.68 29.69 -26.42
CA SER A 348 1.99 29.91 -27.01
C SER A 348 3.06 30.34 -25.98
N GLU A 349 2.66 30.96 -24.86
CA GLU A 349 3.58 31.29 -23.78
C GLU A 349 4.14 30.02 -23.09
N LEU A 350 3.30 28.99 -22.94
CA LEU A 350 3.74 27.71 -22.40
C LEU A 350 4.70 27.00 -23.36
N ALA A 351 4.40 27.03 -24.66
CA ALA A 351 5.28 26.47 -25.67
C ALA A 351 6.67 27.15 -25.63
N ASN A 352 6.71 28.46 -25.54
CA ASN A 352 7.95 29.24 -25.42
C ASN A 352 8.69 28.95 -24.11
N TYR A 353 7.95 28.80 -23.01
CA TYR A 353 8.53 28.53 -21.68
C TYR A 353 9.26 27.17 -21.66
N TYR A 354 8.75 26.19 -22.41
CA TYR A 354 9.33 24.85 -22.49
C TYR A 354 10.24 24.66 -23.72
N ASP A 355 10.57 25.71 -24.46
CA ASP A 355 11.41 25.67 -25.70
C ASP A 355 10.87 24.67 -26.74
N LEU A 356 9.54 24.54 -26.84
CA LEU A 356 8.91 23.60 -27.76
C LEU A 356 8.65 24.28 -29.11
N THR A 357 9.15 23.69 -30.17
CA THR A 357 8.97 24.22 -31.52
C THR A 357 7.62 23.87 -32.13
N ASP A 358 6.98 22.83 -31.63
CA ASP A 358 5.69 22.34 -32.12
C ASP A 358 4.55 22.63 -31.12
N LYS A 359 3.33 22.69 -31.63
CA LYS A 359 2.11 22.88 -30.82
C LYS A 359 1.73 21.63 -30.03
N GLU A 360 2.49 20.57 -30.14
CA GLU A 360 2.27 19.29 -29.45
C GLU A 360 3.53 18.90 -28.68
N CYS A 361 3.34 18.33 -27.50
CA CYS A 361 4.46 17.85 -26.68
C CYS A 361 4.19 16.44 -26.14
N ALA A 362 5.29 15.76 -25.83
CA ALA A 362 5.24 14.45 -25.18
C ALA A 362 5.13 14.64 -23.65
N TYR A 363 4.59 13.65 -23.00
CA TYR A 363 4.48 13.65 -21.54
C TYR A 363 5.86 13.83 -20.87
N ILE A 364 6.89 13.21 -21.40
CA ILE A 364 8.25 13.29 -20.85
C ILE A 364 8.80 14.72 -20.88
N GLU A 365 8.44 15.50 -21.85
CA GLU A 365 8.84 16.91 -21.99
C GLU A 365 8.22 17.80 -20.91
N UNK A 366 7.02 17.46 -20.64
CA UNK A 366 6.37 18.17 -19.64
C UNK A 366 6.79 17.82 -18.25
N UNK A 367 7.45 16.60 -18.02
CA UNK A 367 7.89 16.16 -16.79
C UNK A 367 9.34 16.38 -16.55
N UNK A 368 10.07 16.58 -17.58
CA UNK A 368 11.42 16.85 -17.55
C UNK A 368 11.79 18.27 -17.41
N UNK A 369 10.99 18.90 -17.55
CA UNK A 369 11.09 20.28 -17.37
C UNK A 369 10.85 20.82 -16.01
N ARG A 370 10.80 20.04 -15.04
CA ARG A 370 10.70 20.45 -13.62
C ARG A 370 12.08 20.53 -12.98
#